data_62c98814951b3ae94c8004c3af2032e4
#
_entry.id   62c98814951b3ae94c8004c3af2032e4
#
_cell.length_a   1.000
_cell.length_b   1.000
_cell.length_c   1.000
_cell.angle_alpha   90.00
_cell.angle_beta   90.00
_cell.angle_gamma   90.00
#
_symmetry.space_group_name_H-M   'P 1'
#
loop_
_entity.id
_entity.type
_entity.pdbx_description
1 polymer ?
#
loop_
_entity_poly.entity_id
_entity_poly.type
_entity_poly.pdbx_seq_one_letter_code
_entity_poly.pdbx_strand_id
1 'polypeptide(L)'
;MKAHPYGTVPAAFSPDGEIGVFESNSILRATVRASMQDHGLYGRTEFEASRVDSFLDAGLVFGREAQVYLLGLNDITTETHARMAAAYEFYVSGIDEALKHQDYVATNELTIADIAYVCDTGQFLRERRSEEALLKNGFQPISLGFEDDYPRAYRHLTSLAARPEFANHLGRLLEGV
;
A
#
# COMPACT_ATOMS: atom_id res chain seq x y z
N MET A 1 7.07 20.68 -23.06
CA MET A 1 6.18 19.60 -22.55
C MET A 1 6.03 19.82 -21.08
N LYS A 2 4.83 19.76 -20.51
CA LYS A 2 4.71 19.83 -19.04
C LYS A 2 5.34 18.56 -18.47
N ALA A 3 6.26 18.70 -17.52
CA ALA A 3 6.98 17.59 -16.90
C ALA A 3 6.04 16.54 -16.24
N HIS A 4 4.80 16.94 -15.96
CA HIS A 4 3.73 16.07 -15.45
C HIS A 4 2.42 16.28 -16.23
N PRO A 5 2.08 15.39 -17.18
CA PRO A 5 0.97 15.61 -18.11
C PRO A 5 -0.42 15.53 -17.48
N TYR A 6 -0.59 14.77 -16.37
CA TYR A 6 -1.89 14.54 -15.72
C TYR A 6 -2.20 15.52 -14.60
N GLY A 7 -1.21 16.21 -14.05
CA GLY A 7 -1.40 17.18 -12.94
C GLY A 7 -1.90 16.55 -11.64
N THR A 8 -1.68 15.23 -11.44
CA THR A 8 -2.08 14.50 -10.23
C THR A 8 -0.98 14.52 -9.17
N VAL A 9 -1.33 14.15 -7.95
CA VAL A 9 -0.40 13.95 -6.82
C VAL A 9 -0.46 12.50 -6.35
N PRO A 10 0.67 11.96 -5.85
CA PRO A 10 1.99 12.58 -5.70
C PRO A 10 2.74 12.75 -7.02
N ALA A 11 3.68 13.70 -7.05
CA ALA A 11 4.62 13.89 -8.14
C ALA A 11 6.02 14.21 -7.59
N ALA A 12 7.05 13.68 -8.24
CA ALA A 12 8.44 13.99 -8.00
C ALA A 12 9.09 14.53 -9.29
N PHE A 13 10.17 15.28 -9.15
CA PHE A 13 10.85 15.87 -10.31
C PHE A 13 12.35 15.60 -10.22
N SER A 14 12.99 15.48 -11.38
CA SER A 14 14.45 15.49 -11.47
C SER A 14 15.01 16.80 -10.87
N PRO A 15 16.28 16.83 -10.45
CA PRO A 15 16.87 18.02 -9.81
C PRO A 15 16.80 19.29 -10.65
N ASP A 16 16.80 19.17 -11.98
CA ASP A 16 16.62 20.28 -12.92
C ASP A 16 15.14 20.64 -13.20
N GLY A 17 14.20 19.83 -12.68
CA GLY A 17 12.77 20.01 -12.86
C GLY A 17 12.21 19.60 -14.23
N GLU A 18 13.04 19.05 -15.12
CA GLU A 18 12.64 18.76 -16.50
C GLU A 18 11.86 17.45 -16.63
N ILE A 19 12.14 16.46 -15.78
CA ILE A 19 11.49 15.15 -15.82
C ILE A 19 10.59 14.99 -14.59
N GLY A 20 9.28 14.87 -14.83
CA GLY A 20 8.31 14.55 -13.80
C GLY A 20 8.07 13.04 -13.72
N VAL A 21 8.11 12.51 -12.51
CA VAL A 21 7.72 11.14 -12.17
C VAL A 21 6.42 11.21 -11.37
N PHE A 22 5.44 10.48 -11.78
CA PHE A 22 4.11 10.41 -11.14
C PHE A 22 3.75 8.95 -10.85
N GLU A 23 2.69 8.74 -10.07
CA GLU A 23 2.34 7.48 -9.42
C GLU A 23 3.32 7.10 -8.28
N SER A 24 2.77 6.84 -7.09
CA SER A 24 3.56 6.54 -5.88
C SER A 24 4.57 5.42 -6.09
N ASN A 25 4.15 4.33 -6.75
CA ASN A 25 5.03 3.19 -7.03
C ASN A 25 6.15 3.53 -8.00
N SER A 26 5.89 4.40 -8.99
CA SER A 26 6.94 4.89 -9.89
C SER A 26 7.93 5.81 -9.18
N ILE A 27 7.44 6.62 -8.23
CA ILE A 27 8.30 7.47 -7.40
C ILE A 27 9.18 6.62 -6.48
N LEU A 28 8.63 5.56 -5.86
CA LEU A 28 9.42 4.59 -5.08
C LEU A 28 10.54 3.97 -5.93
N ARG A 29 10.21 3.47 -7.13
CA ARG A 29 11.21 2.92 -8.06
C ARG A 29 12.28 3.95 -8.43
N ALA A 30 11.87 5.17 -8.74
CA ALA A 30 12.80 6.25 -9.11
C ALA A 30 13.73 6.60 -7.95
N THR A 31 13.21 6.67 -6.73
CA THR A 31 13.99 6.98 -5.52
C THR A 31 15.08 5.93 -5.29
N VAL A 32 14.74 4.65 -5.37
CA VAL A 32 15.73 3.59 -5.19
C VAL A 32 16.77 3.57 -6.31
N ARG A 33 16.35 3.75 -7.57
CA ARG A 33 17.27 3.81 -8.71
C ARG A 33 18.20 5.02 -8.68
N ALA A 34 17.74 6.14 -8.11
CA ALA A 34 18.56 7.35 -7.96
C ALA A 34 19.54 7.25 -6.78
N SER A 35 19.35 6.28 -5.88
CA SER A 35 20.30 6.05 -4.78
C SER A 35 21.62 5.56 -5.34
N MET A 36 22.72 6.17 -4.82
CA MET A 36 24.08 5.75 -5.16
C MET A 36 24.54 4.51 -4.37
N GLN A 37 23.72 4.04 -3.43
CA GLN A 37 24.02 2.88 -2.58
C GLN A 37 23.16 1.70 -3.02
N ASP A 38 23.75 0.50 -3.02
CA ASP A 38 22.99 -0.73 -3.17
C ASP A 38 22.35 -1.10 -1.84
N HIS A 39 21.04 -0.82 -1.73
CA HIS A 39 20.26 -1.14 -0.54
C HIS A 39 19.49 -2.46 -0.67
N GLY A 40 19.51 -3.09 -1.84
CA GLY A 40 18.66 -4.27 -2.13
C GLY A 40 17.16 -3.97 -2.15
N LEU A 41 16.73 -2.72 -1.95
CA LEU A 41 15.31 -2.34 -1.83
C LEU A 41 14.48 -2.58 -3.10
N TYR A 42 15.11 -2.85 -4.23
CA TYR A 42 14.43 -3.20 -5.48
C TYR A 42 14.77 -4.62 -5.96
N GLY A 43 15.22 -5.48 -5.02
CA GLY A 43 15.77 -6.80 -5.33
C GLY A 43 17.23 -6.73 -5.76
N ARG A 44 17.92 -7.88 -5.70
CA ARG A 44 19.34 -8.01 -6.06
C ARG A 44 19.56 -8.61 -7.45
N THR A 45 18.50 -9.15 -8.03
CA THR A 45 18.47 -9.71 -9.39
C THR A 45 17.33 -9.12 -10.19
N GLU A 46 17.39 -9.24 -11.53
CA GLU A 46 16.32 -8.77 -12.41
C GLU A 46 14.98 -9.49 -12.13
N PHE A 47 15.01 -10.76 -11.75
CA PHE A 47 13.81 -11.51 -11.39
C PHE A 47 13.22 -11.06 -10.06
N GLU A 48 14.05 -10.74 -9.07
CA GLU A 48 13.58 -10.16 -7.81
C GLU A 48 12.98 -8.77 -8.04
N ALA A 49 13.64 -7.93 -8.85
CA ALA A 49 13.09 -6.63 -9.25
C ALA A 49 11.72 -6.77 -9.94
N SER A 50 11.58 -7.72 -10.85
CA SER A 50 10.31 -8.01 -11.53
C SER A 50 9.25 -8.54 -10.55
N ARG A 51 9.66 -9.31 -9.54
CA ARG A 51 8.75 -9.76 -8.48
C ARG A 51 8.30 -8.60 -7.59
N VAL A 52 9.21 -7.68 -7.25
CA VAL A 52 8.86 -6.42 -6.55
C VAL A 52 7.83 -5.63 -7.37
N ASP A 53 8.04 -5.49 -8.67
CA ASP A 53 7.09 -4.83 -9.57
C ASP A 53 5.72 -5.49 -9.57
N SER A 54 5.65 -6.81 -9.53
CA SER A 54 4.38 -7.55 -9.51
C SER A 54 3.54 -7.19 -8.26
N PHE A 55 4.16 -7.06 -7.10
CA PHE A 55 3.48 -6.64 -5.88
C PHE A 55 3.08 -5.16 -5.90
N LEU A 56 3.93 -4.29 -6.43
CA LEU A 56 3.62 -2.88 -6.60
C LEU A 56 2.43 -2.67 -7.54
N ASP A 57 2.35 -3.42 -8.63
CA ASP A 57 1.27 -3.31 -9.59
C ASP A 57 -0.05 -3.89 -9.04
N ALA A 58 0.00 -5.01 -8.28
CA ALA A 58 -1.16 -5.51 -7.54
C ALA A 58 -1.64 -4.49 -6.50
N GLY A 59 -0.72 -3.87 -5.76
CA GLY A 59 -1.02 -2.80 -4.80
C GLY A 59 -1.65 -1.56 -5.43
N LEU A 60 -1.31 -1.25 -6.69
CA LEU A 60 -1.92 -0.12 -7.40
C LEU A 60 -3.44 -0.30 -7.56
N VAL A 61 -3.89 -1.51 -7.89
CA VAL A 61 -5.33 -1.81 -8.02
C VAL A 61 -6.03 -1.63 -6.67
N PHE A 62 -5.47 -2.22 -5.62
CA PHE A 62 -5.97 -2.05 -4.25
C PHE A 62 -6.03 -0.57 -3.83
N GLY A 63 -4.96 0.19 -4.02
CA GLY A 63 -4.88 1.60 -3.66
C GLY A 63 -5.89 2.48 -4.40
N ARG A 64 -6.21 2.17 -5.67
CA ARG A 64 -7.23 2.88 -6.45
C ARG A 64 -8.64 2.63 -5.89
N GLU A 65 -8.98 1.39 -5.60
CA GLU A 65 -10.27 1.06 -4.99
C GLU A 65 -10.38 1.64 -3.57
N ALA A 66 -9.31 1.57 -2.77
CA ALA A 66 -9.25 2.16 -1.44
C ALA A 66 -9.46 3.68 -1.47
N GLN A 67 -8.88 4.38 -2.44
CA GLN A 67 -9.08 5.83 -2.58
C GLN A 67 -10.54 6.18 -2.88
N VAL A 68 -11.17 5.48 -3.83
CA VAL A 68 -12.59 5.71 -4.17
C VAL A 68 -13.48 5.42 -2.96
N TYR A 69 -13.23 4.31 -2.28
CA TYR A 69 -13.96 3.87 -1.11
C TYR A 69 -13.85 4.87 0.06
N LEU A 70 -12.61 5.23 0.45
CA LEU A 70 -12.36 6.11 1.60
C LEU A 70 -12.91 7.53 1.39
N LEU A 71 -12.89 8.04 0.17
CA LEU A 71 -13.45 9.35 -0.16
C LEU A 71 -14.99 9.34 -0.18
N GLY A 72 -15.60 8.18 -0.41
CA GLY A 72 -17.05 8.02 -0.51
C GLY A 72 -17.73 7.44 0.74
N LEU A 73 -17.04 7.31 1.88
CA LEU A 73 -17.55 6.61 3.07
C LEU A 73 -18.90 7.12 3.61
N ASN A 74 -19.21 8.41 3.42
CA ASN A 74 -20.47 8.98 3.89
C ASN A 74 -21.70 8.55 3.04
N ASP A 75 -21.46 8.27 1.77
CA ASP A 75 -22.50 7.92 0.78
C ASP A 75 -22.17 6.60 0.06
N ILE A 76 -21.64 5.63 0.82
CA ILE A 76 -21.17 4.36 0.28
C ILE A 76 -22.32 3.55 -0.31
N THR A 77 -22.10 3.00 -1.51
CA THR A 77 -23.04 2.10 -2.17
C THR A 77 -22.62 0.64 -1.99
N THR A 78 -23.60 -0.28 -2.15
CA THR A 78 -23.33 -1.73 -2.14
C THR A 78 -22.26 -2.11 -3.18
N GLU A 79 -22.30 -1.49 -4.36
CA GLU A 79 -21.33 -1.75 -5.43
C GLU A 79 -19.92 -1.31 -5.02
N THR A 80 -19.77 -0.08 -4.51
CA THR A 80 -18.46 0.45 -4.08
C THR A 80 -17.88 -0.37 -2.93
N HIS A 81 -18.72 -0.74 -1.95
CA HIS A 81 -18.30 -1.59 -0.84
C HIS A 81 -17.85 -2.97 -1.33
N ALA A 82 -18.63 -3.62 -2.19
CA ALA A 82 -18.31 -4.95 -2.72
C ALA A 82 -17.00 -4.95 -3.58
N ARG A 83 -16.81 -3.91 -4.39
CA ARG A 83 -15.57 -3.75 -5.18
C ARG A 83 -14.35 -3.60 -4.28
N MET A 84 -14.47 -2.77 -3.24
CA MET A 84 -13.37 -2.59 -2.28
C MET A 84 -13.09 -3.88 -1.51
N ALA A 85 -14.13 -4.60 -1.05
CA ALA A 85 -13.97 -5.88 -0.37
C ALA A 85 -13.23 -6.90 -1.25
N ALA A 86 -13.59 -7.01 -2.52
CA ALA A 86 -12.90 -7.89 -3.46
C ALA A 86 -11.44 -7.49 -3.70
N ALA A 87 -11.15 -6.19 -3.81
CA ALA A 87 -9.79 -5.69 -3.97
C ALA A 87 -8.94 -5.93 -2.70
N TYR A 88 -9.53 -5.75 -1.53
CA TYR A 88 -8.89 -6.02 -0.24
C TYR A 88 -8.58 -7.51 -0.10
N GLU A 89 -9.56 -8.39 -0.30
CA GLU A 89 -9.37 -9.84 -0.23
C GLU A 89 -8.26 -10.31 -1.18
N PHE A 90 -8.33 -9.89 -2.45
CA PHE A 90 -7.33 -10.25 -3.44
C PHE A 90 -5.90 -9.85 -3.02
N TYR A 91 -5.74 -8.57 -2.61
CA TYR A 91 -4.43 -8.04 -2.30
C TYR A 91 -3.85 -8.61 -1.00
N VAL A 92 -4.64 -8.58 0.08
CA VAL A 92 -4.15 -8.97 1.40
C VAL A 92 -3.95 -10.49 1.51
N SER A 93 -4.82 -11.30 0.89
CA SER A 93 -4.60 -12.75 0.84
C SER A 93 -3.33 -13.12 0.07
N GLY A 94 -3.03 -12.41 -1.02
CA GLY A 94 -1.79 -12.59 -1.77
C GLY A 94 -0.54 -12.23 -0.97
N ILE A 95 -0.60 -11.17 -0.17
CA ILE A 95 0.48 -10.81 0.77
C ILE A 95 0.64 -11.88 1.86
N ASP A 96 -0.47 -12.31 2.49
CA ASP A 96 -0.42 -13.34 3.53
C ASP A 96 0.14 -14.66 3.01
N GLU A 97 -0.22 -15.04 1.77
CA GLU A 97 0.30 -16.23 1.10
C GLU A 97 1.80 -16.12 0.81
N ALA A 98 2.27 -14.98 0.30
CA ALA A 98 3.68 -14.74 0.02
C ALA A 98 4.53 -14.88 1.29
N LEU A 99 4.06 -14.34 2.41
CA LEU A 99 4.74 -14.38 3.70
C LEU A 99 4.75 -15.77 4.38
N LYS A 100 4.17 -16.81 3.76
CA LYS A 100 4.37 -18.21 4.20
C LYS A 100 5.76 -18.73 3.85
N HIS A 101 6.37 -18.20 2.83
CA HIS A 101 7.54 -18.79 2.20
C HIS A 101 8.78 -17.90 2.27
N GLN A 102 8.64 -16.67 2.74
CA GLN A 102 9.72 -15.68 2.82
C GLN A 102 9.44 -14.64 3.91
N ASP A 103 10.49 -13.95 4.34
CA ASP A 103 10.40 -13.02 5.48
C ASP A 103 9.77 -11.66 5.11
N TYR A 104 9.82 -11.27 3.82
CA TYR A 104 9.26 -10.04 3.27
C TYR A 104 8.39 -10.33 2.06
N VAL A 105 7.59 -9.36 1.63
CA VAL A 105 6.54 -9.53 0.62
C VAL A 105 7.08 -10.08 -0.72
N ALA A 106 8.19 -9.55 -1.21
CA ALA A 106 8.72 -9.95 -2.52
C ALA A 106 9.93 -10.88 -2.45
N THR A 107 10.75 -10.77 -1.40
CA THR A 107 12.03 -11.48 -1.24
C THR A 107 12.26 -11.84 0.23
N ASN A 108 13.46 -12.32 0.58
CA ASN A 108 13.90 -12.49 1.98
C ASN A 108 14.53 -11.22 2.59
N GLU A 109 14.51 -10.11 1.87
CA GLU A 109 14.98 -8.81 2.36
C GLU A 109 13.89 -7.75 2.15
N LEU A 110 13.93 -6.68 2.98
CA LEU A 110 13.02 -5.55 2.84
C LEU A 110 13.14 -4.93 1.44
N THR A 111 12.00 -4.71 0.79
CA THR A 111 11.91 -4.07 -0.51
C THR A 111 10.88 -2.94 -0.53
N ILE A 112 10.83 -2.18 -1.63
CA ILE A 112 9.79 -1.17 -1.82
C ILE A 112 8.38 -1.77 -1.94
N ALA A 113 8.25 -3.09 -2.19
CA ALA A 113 6.96 -3.78 -2.12
C ALA A 113 6.41 -3.79 -0.69
N ASP A 114 7.26 -4.02 0.30
CA ASP A 114 6.90 -3.97 1.72
C ASP A 114 6.52 -2.55 2.14
N ILE A 115 7.28 -1.55 1.68
CA ILE A 115 7.00 -0.13 1.95
C ILE A 115 5.64 0.27 1.39
N ALA A 116 5.35 -0.10 0.13
CA ALA A 116 4.06 0.17 -0.49
C ALA A 116 2.93 -0.55 0.27
N TYR A 117 3.12 -1.84 0.58
CA TYR A 117 2.13 -2.63 1.32
C TYR A 117 1.74 -1.99 2.65
N VAL A 118 2.71 -1.61 3.49
CA VAL A 118 2.40 -1.03 4.81
C VAL A 118 1.77 0.35 4.71
N CYS A 119 2.17 1.16 3.72
CA CYS A 119 1.58 2.48 3.50
C CYS A 119 0.13 2.38 3.00
N ASP A 120 -0.11 1.57 1.97
CA ASP A 120 -1.43 1.44 1.35
C ASP A 120 -2.43 0.76 2.30
N THR A 121 -2.00 -0.33 2.96
CA THR A 121 -2.85 -1.04 3.94
C THR A 121 -3.09 -0.18 5.18
N GLY A 122 -2.06 0.46 5.72
CA GLY A 122 -2.20 1.37 6.86
C GLY A 122 -3.15 2.55 6.55
N GLN A 123 -3.10 3.09 5.33
CA GLN A 123 -4.05 4.10 4.86
C GLN A 123 -5.48 3.55 4.78
N PHE A 124 -5.65 2.32 4.28
CA PHE A 124 -6.96 1.69 4.16
C PHE A 124 -7.60 1.39 5.53
N LEU A 125 -6.82 0.93 6.51
CA LEU A 125 -7.34 0.61 7.84
C LEU A 125 -8.00 1.80 8.55
N ARG A 126 -7.79 3.03 8.07
CA ARG A 126 -8.51 4.22 8.57
C ARG A 126 -10.02 4.15 8.36
N GLU A 127 -10.53 3.24 7.52
CA GLU A 127 -11.97 2.99 7.41
C GLU A 127 -12.61 2.65 8.78
N ARG A 128 -11.85 1.96 9.67
CA ARG A 128 -12.32 1.62 11.01
C ARG A 128 -12.73 2.83 11.84
N ARG A 129 -12.10 3.99 11.60
CA ARG A 129 -12.48 5.26 12.25
C ARG A 129 -13.82 5.81 11.75
N SER A 130 -14.33 5.28 10.66
CA SER A 130 -15.60 5.64 10.06
C SER A 130 -16.67 4.55 10.26
N GLU A 131 -16.49 3.67 11.24
CA GLU A 131 -17.40 2.55 11.53
C GLU A 131 -18.84 3.03 11.71
N GLU A 132 -19.07 4.13 12.43
CA GLU A 132 -20.40 4.69 12.63
C GLU A 132 -21.08 5.07 11.29
N ALA A 133 -20.32 5.68 10.37
CA ALA A 133 -20.83 6.05 9.05
C ALA A 133 -21.13 4.81 8.19
N LEU A 134 -20.29 3.78 8.27
CA LEU A 134 -20.52 2.50 7.59
C LEU A 134 -21.75 1.79 8.12
N LEU A 135 -21.90 1.66 9.43
CA LEU A 135 -23.04 1.02 10.08
C LEU A 135 -24.36 1.74 9.75
N LYS A 136 -24.35 3.08 9.68
CA LYS A 136 -25.51 3.87 9.26
C LYS A 136 -25.98 3.54 7.85
N ASN A 137 -25.06 3.16 6.96
CA ASN A 137 -25.34 2.73 5.59
C ASN A 137 -25.55 1.20 5.47
N GLY A 138 -25.54 0.45 6.57
CA GLY A 138 -25.76 -0.99 6.60
C GLY A 138 -24.51 -1.83 6.30
N PHE A 139 -23.32 -1.25 6.41
CA PHE A 139 -22.06 -1.93 6.17
C PHE A 139 -21.21 -2.00 7.46
N GLN A 140 -20.28 -2.95 7.50
CA GLN A 140 -19.19 -3.01 8.48
C GLN A 140 -17.86 -2.66 7.82
N PRO A 141 -16.83 -2.28 8.60
CA PRO A 141 -15.49 -2.15 8.05
C PRO A 141 -15.04 -3.44 7.38
N ILE A 142 -14.51 -3.34 6.18
CA ILE A 142 -14.03 -4.49 5.39
C ILE A 142 -12.84 -5.16 6.08
N SER A 143 -11.98 -4.37 6.74
CA SER A 143 -10.81 -4.86 7.47
C SER A 143 -11.12 -5.44 8.85
N LEU A 144 -12.39 -5.53 9.24
CA LEU A 144 -12.80 -6.19 10.48
C LEU A 144 -12.38 -7.67 10.44
N GLY A 145 -11.57 -8.12 11.41
CA GLY A 145 -11.03 -9.48 11.43
C GLY A 145 -9.69 -9.65 10.69
N PHE A 146 -9.06 -8.56 10.23
CA PHE A 146 -7.77 -8.63 9.52
C PHE A 146 -6.71 -9.47 10.25
N GLU A 147 -6.61 -9.33 11.57
CA GLU A 147 -5.65 -10.03 12.42
C GLU A 147 -5.85 -11.56 12.41
N ASP A 148 -7.10 -12.00 12.32
CA ASP A 148 -7.48 -13.42 12.35
C ASP A 148 -7.49 -14.04 10.96
N ASP A 149 -7.99 -13.32 9.96
CA ASP A 149 -8.16 -13.82 8.59
C ASP A 149 -6.82 -13.87 7.83
N TYR A 150 -5.94 -12.87 8.07
CA TYR A 150 -4.65 -12.73 7.39
C TYR A 150 -3.50 -12.46 8.39
N PRO A 151 -3.21 -13.41 9.29
CA PRO A 151 -2.34 -13.16 10.45
C PRO A 151 -0.88 -12.85 10.10
N ARG A 152 -0.37 -13.30 8.94
CA ARG A 152 1.01 -13.00 8.52
C ARG A 152 1.10 -11.59 7.97
N ALA A 153 0.15 -11.23 7.12
CA ALA A 153 0.04 -9.88 6.57
C ALA A 153 -0.12 -8.86 7.71
N TYR A 154 -1.02 -9.09 8.66
CA TYR A 154 -1.21 -8.22 9.81
C TYR A 154 0.05 -8.09 10.67
N ARG A 155 0.73 -9.20 10.98
CA ARG A 155 1.97 -9.20 11.77
C ARG A 155 3.09 -8.47 11.04
N HIS A 156 3.19 -8.64 9.72
CA HIS A 156 4.17 -7.95 8.90
C HIS A 156 3.93 -6.43 8.91
N LEU A 157 2.69 -5.98 8.71
CA LEU A 157 2.29 -4.58 8.82
C LEU A 157 2.70 -3.98 10.17
N THR A 158 2.28 -4.60 11.26
CA THR A 158 2.52 -4.08 12.62
C THR A 158 4.00 -4.10 13.00
N SER A 159 4.75 -5.13 12.59
CA SER A 159 6.19 -5.24 12.83
C SER A 159 6.97 -4.15 12.08
N LEU A 160 6.61 -3.86 10.83
CA LEU A 160 7.26 -2.80 10.07
C LEU A 160 6.85 -1.42 10.60
N ALA A 161 5.59 -1.21 10.94
CA ALA A 161 5.11 0.06 11.50
C ALA A 161 5.79 0.41 12.83
N ALA A 162 6.23 -0.59 13.60
CA ALA A 162 6.95 -0.39 14.86
C ALA A 162 8.44 -0.01 14.66
N ARG A 163 9.01 -0.17 13.47
CA ARG A 163 10.41 0.20 13.20
C ARG A 163 10.59 1.71 13.25
N PRO A 164 11.73 2.21 13.78
CA PRO A 164 11.99 3.65 13.91
C PRO A 164 11.79 4.44 12.59
N GLU A 165 12.14 3.83 11.46
CA GLU A 165 12.03 4.44 10.13
C GLU A 165 10.58 4.68 9.70
N PHE A 166 9.64 3.89 10.21
CA PHE A 166 8.22 3.95 9.88
C PHE A 166 7.35 4.55 10.98
N ALA A 167 7.75 4.42 12.25
CA ALA A 167 6.92 4.72 13.41
C ALA A 167 6.35 6.16 13.41
N ASN A 168 7.13 7.15 12.98
CA ASN A 168 6.70 8.54 12.93
C ASN A 168 5.57 8.80 11.91
N HIS A 169 5.44 7.95 10.90
CA HIS A 169 4.46 8.10 9.83
C HIS A 169 3.32 7.09 9.97
N LEU A 170 3.66 5.82 10.07
CA LEU A 170 2.67 4.73 10.14
C LEU A 170 2.07 4.56 11.53
N GLY A 171 2.79 4.86 12.60
CA GLY A 171 2.24 4.83 13.95
C GLY A 171 0.97 5.66 14.06
N ARG A 172 0.98 6.89 13.51
CA ARG A 172 -0.20 7.76 13.49
C ARG A 172 -1.34 7.23 12.59
N LEU A 173 -1.02 6.50 11.53
CA LEU A 173 -2.04 5.88 10.67
C LEU A 173 -2.76 4.75 11.40
N LEU A 174 -2.03 4.01 12.25
CA LEU A 174 -2.54 2.86 12.98
C LEU A 174 -3.09 3.22 14.39
N GLU A 175 -2.92 4.45 14.88
CA GLU A 175 -3.54 4.89 16.13
C GLU A 175 -5.07 4.82 16.05
N GLY A 176 -5.66 4.02 16.93
CA GLY A 176 -7.13 3.85 17.00
C GLY A 176 -7.74 3.02 15.87
N VAL A 177 -6.94 2.15 15.28
CA VAL A 177 -7.38 1.19 14.26
C VAL A 177 -7.43 -0.22 14.85
#